data_1ba0c7b77ce9b33c5c7f2af5dfcf0873
#
_entry.id   1ba0c7b77ce9b33c5c7f2af5dfcf0873
#
_cell.length_a   1.000
_cell.length_b   1.000
_cell.length_c   1.000
_cell.angle_alpha   90.00
_cell.angle_beta   90.00
_cell.angle_gamma   90.00
#
_symmetry.space_group_name_H-M   'P 1'
#
loop_
_entity.id
_entity.type
_entity.pdbx_description
1 polymer ?
#
loop_
_entity_poly.entity_id
_entity_poly.type
_entity_poly.pdbx_seq_one_letter_code
_entity_poly.pdbx_strand_id
1 'polypeptide(L)'
;LAEKTMDDLRELGKALRWHPAFPKGANVNFCDIAASDRIVELTYERGVEDFTYACGTGTGSTVLALTLMGKVSGEDVAVAVPGGELRVTIDRDNGSIRNIWLTGPTNIVCEGEVRDEDLHI
;
A
#
# COMPACT_ATOMS: atom_id res chain seq x y z
N LEU A 1 5.12 -6.23 13.03
CA LEU A 1 6.07 -5.09 13.07
C LEU A 1 6.71 -4.95 14.44
N ALA A 2 5.96 -5.12 15.52
CA ALA A 2 6.43 -4.86 16.90
C ALA A 2 7.63 -5.72 17.39
N GLU A 3 7.88 -6.87 16.78
CA GLU A 3 8.95 -7.80 17.18
C GLU A 3 10.24 -7.68 16.35
N LYS A 4 10.27 -6.77 15.37
CA LYS A 4 11.41 -6.59 14.46
C LYS A 4 11.91 -5.14 14.49
N THR A 5 13.22 -4.98 14.34
CA THR A 5 13.80 -3.66 14.16
C THR A 5 13.52 -3.16 12.73
N MET A 6 13.64 -1.85 12.51
CA MET A 6 13.53 -1.26 11.16
C MET A 6 14.61 -1.81 10.21
N ASP A 7 15.78 -2.13 10.73
CA ASP A 7 16.88 -2.69 9.94
C ASP A 7 16.57 -4.15 9.55
N ASP A 8 16.04 -4.97 10.47
CA ASP A 8 15.58 -6.34 10.13
C ASP A 8 14.52 -6.32 9.03
N LEU A 9 13.55 -5.40 9.13
CA LEU A 9 12.49 -5.24 8.13
C LEU A 9 13.05 -4.75 6.79
N ARG A 10 14.05 -3.86 6.81
CA ARG A 10 14.69 -3.37 5.59
C ARG A 10 15.46 -4.48 4.86
N GLU A 11 16.24 -5.29 5.59
CA GLU A 11 16.95 -6.42 5.02
C GLU A 11 15.99 -7.46 4.43
N LEU A 12 14.92 -7.80 5.16
CA LEU A 12 13.88 -8.71 4.67
C LEU A 12 13.14 -8.13 3.46
N GLY A 13 12.78 -6.86 3.50
CA GLY A 13 12.15 -6.15 2.39
C GLY A 13 13.00 -6.21 1.13
N LYS A 14 14.29 -5.90 1.26
CA LYS A 14 15.26 -5.97 0.15
C LYS A 14 15.38 -7.39 -0.40
N ALA A 15 15.48 -8.40 0.46
CA ALA A 15 15.59 -9.79 0.04
C ALA A 15 14.34 -10.26 -0.74
N LEU A 16 13.15 -9.95 -0.25
CA LEU A 16 11.88 -10.29 -0.90
C LEU A 16 11.65 -9.48 -2.19
N ARG A 17 12.04 -8.21 -2.21
CA ARG A 17 11.97 -7.31 -3.36
C ARG A 17 12.68 -7.90 -4.60
N TRP A 18 13.80 -8.58 -4.39
CA TRP A 18 14.63 -9.20 -5.42
C TRP A 18 14.49 -10.71 -5.49
N HIS A 19 13.49 -11.30 -4.82
CA HIS A 19 13.34 -12.74 -4.80
C HIS A 19 13.06 -13.29 -6.21
N PRO A 20 13.71 -14.39 -6.64
CA PRO A 20 13.57 -14.97 -7.99
C PRO A 20 12.13 -15.31 -8.42
N ALA A 21 11.22 -15.55 -7.47
CA ALA A 21 9.80 -15.74 -7.76
C ALA A 21 9.13 -14.50 -8.39
N PHE A 22 9.75 -13.33 -8.28
CA PHE A 22 9.26 -12.07 -8.83
C PHE A 22 10.27 -11.51 -9.85
N PRO A 23 10.31 -12.00 -11.09
CA PRO A 23 11.35 -11.64 -12.07
C PRO A 23 11.39 -10.14 -12.43
N LYS A 24 10.29 -9.42 -12.22
CA LYS A 24 10.23 -7.95 -12.37
C LYS A 24 10.39 -7.21 -11.03
N GLY A 25 10.65 -7.97 -9.95
CA GLY A 25 10.64 -7.48 -8.58
C GLY A 25 9.24 -7.17 -8.05
N ALA A 26 9.14 -6.92 -6.75
CA ALA A 26 7.88 -6.64 -6.07
C ALA A 26 8.04 -5.52 -5.03
N ASN A 27 6.94 -4.85 -4.69
CA ASN A 27 6.82 -4.15 -3.43
C ASN A 27 6.63 -5.17 -2.31
N VAL A 28 7.10 -4.86 -1.12
CA VAL A 28 6.95 -5.72 0.06
C VAL A 28 6.22 -4.94 1.14
N ASN A 29 5.02 -5.40 1.47
CA ASN A 29 4.17 -4.76 2.45
C ASN A 29 4.21 -5.57 3.76
N PHE A 30 4.67 -4.94 4.82
CA PHE A 30 4.61 -5.47 6.18
C PHE A 30 3.41 -4.86 6.88
N CYS A 31 2.63 -5.66 7.61
CA CYS A 31 1.47 -5.14 8.31
C CYS A 31 1.24 -5.83 9.64
N ASP A 32 0.66 -5.08 10.57
CA ASP A 32 0.05 -5.59 11.80
C ASP A 32 -1.45 -5.32 11.77
N ILE A 33 -2.24 -6.29 12.22
CA ILE A 33 -3.70 -6.16 12.29
C ILE A 33 -4.04 -5.68 13.70
N ALA A 34 -4.53 -4.44 13.80
CA ALA A 34 -4.92 -3.82 15.05
C ALA A 34 -6.39 -4.12 15.41
N ALA A 35 -7.27 -4.20 14.39
CA ALA A 35 -8.69 -4.54 14.52
C ALA A 35 -9.23 -5.05 13.18
N SER A 36 -10.49 -5.50 13.15
CA SER A 36 -11.16 -5.95 11.91
C SER A 36 -11.27 -4.85 10.83
N ASP A 37 -11.18 -3.60 11.22
CA ASP A 37 -11.26 -2.41 10.38
C ASP A 37 -10.02 -1.51 10.47
N ARG A 38 -8.91 -2.02 11.04
CA ARG A 38 -7.69 -1.23 11.24
C ARG A 38 -6.42 -2.06 11.15
N ILE A 39 -5.48 -1.59 10.32
CA ILE A 39 -4.12 -2.15 10.20
C ILE A 39 -3.07 -1.05 10.30
N VAL A 40 -1.83 -1.45 10.59
CA VAL A 40 -0.63 -0.62 10.45
C VAL A 40 0.21 -1.21 9.35
N GLU A 41 0.70 -0.41 8.42
CA GLU A 41 1.43 -0.88 7.24
C GLU A 41 2.74 -0.11 7.04
N LEU A 42 3.72 -0.83 6.53
CA LEU A 42 5.01 -0.31 6.11
C LEU A 42 5.40 -0.97 4.78
N THR A 43 5.63 -0.16 3.74
CA THR A 43 5.97 -0.67 2.41
C THR A 43 7.43 -0.40 2.06
N TYR A 44 8.17 -1.48 1.74
CA TYR A 44 9.46 -1.42 1.07
C TYR A 44 9.19 -1.38 -0.44
N GLU A 45 9.49 -0.26 -1.08
CA GLU A 45 8.98 0.03 -2.42
C GLU A 45 10.01 -0.23 -3.51
N ARG A 46 9.57 -0.95 -4.53
CA ARG A 46 10.33 -1.21 -5.74
C ARG A 46 10.62 0.10 -6.49
N GLY A 47 11.90 0.34 -6.77
CA GLY A 47 12.36 1.55 -7.46
C GLY A 47 12.76 2.68 -6.51
N VAL A 48 12.24 2.70 -5.29
CA VAL A 48 12.72 3.54 -4.18
C VAL A 48 13.82 2.81 -3.41
N GLU A 49 13.68 1.48 -3.27
CA GLU A 49 14.62 0.58 -2.59
C GLU A 49 14.80 0.93 -1.11
N ASP A 50 13.74 1.43 -0.49
CA ASP A 50 13.59 1.69 0.94
C ASP A 50 12.11 1.82 1.30
N PHE A 51 11.83 2.09 2.57
CA PHE A 51 10.49 2.37 3.05
C PHE A 51 9.98 3.71 2.56
N THR A 52 8.70 3.76 2.19
CA THR A 52 8.01 4.98 1.74
C THR A 52 6.98 5.45 2.75
N TYR A 53 6.57 6.71 2.63
CA TYR A 53 5.55 7.30 3.51
C TYR A 53 4.16 6.70 3.28
N ALA A 54 3.85 6.33 2.04
CA ALA A 54 2.63 5.65 1.64
C ALA A 54 2.81 5.04 0.25
N CYS A 55 2.17 3.89 0.01
CA CYS A 55 2.11 3.24 -1.29
C CYS A 55 0.67 2.80 -1.56
N GLY A 56 -0.06 3.56 -2.40
CA GLY A 56 -1.48 3.32 -2.62
C GLY A 56 -1.80 1.93 -3.16
N THR A 57 -1.00 1.42 -4.12
CA THR A 57 -1.17 0.08 -4.67
C THR A 57 -0.81 -1.01 -3.65
N GLY A 58 0.22 -0.77 -2.83
CA GLY A 58 0.60 -1.64 -1.72
C GLY A 58 -0.53 -1.76 -0.72
N THR A 59 -1.02 -0.63 -0.24
CA THR A 59 -2.11 -0.53 0.75
C THR A 59 -3.39 -1.22 0.26
N GLY A 60 -3.81 -0.97 -0.98
CA GLY A 60 -4.96 -1.65 -1.58
C GLY A 60 -4.78 -3.16 -1.67
N SER A 61 -3.59 -3.62 -2.07
CA SER A 61 -3.26 -5.05 -2.17
C SER A 61 -3.24 -5.74 -0.80
N THR A 62 -2.70 -5.08 0.23
CA THR A 62 -2.65 -5.59 1.60
C THR A 62 -4.04 -5.78 2.17
N VAL A 63 -4.90 -4.75 2.08
CA VAL A 63 -6.27 -4.84 2.58
C VAL A 63 -7.06 -5.89 1.80
N LEU A 64 -6.91 -5.97 0.48
CA LEU A 64 -7.54 -7.02 -0.33
C LEU A 64 -7.13 -8.43 0.14
N ALA A 65 -5.84 -8.68 0.28
CA ALA A 65 -5.32 -9.97 0.72
C ALA A 65 -5.86 -10.35 2.10
N LEU A 66 -5.77 -9.43 3.07
CA LEU A 66 -6.29 -9.65 4.43
C LEU A 66 -7.80 -9.86 4.46
N THR A 67 -8.54 -9.18 3.60
CA THR A 67 -9.99 -9.35 3.46
C THR A 67 -10.34 -10.74 2.92
N LEU A 68 -9.64 -11.21 1.88
CA LEU A 68 -9.81 -12.56 1.33
C LEU A 68 -9.44 -13.65 2.34
N MET A 69 -8.47 -13.38 3.22
CA MET A 69 -8.09 -14.26 4.32
C MET A 69 -9.06 -14.20 5.51
N GLY A 70 -10.08 -13.35 5.49
CA GLY A 70 -11.02 -13.15 6.60
C GLY A 70 -10.40 -12.49 7.83
N LYS A 71 -9.30 -11.75 7.67
CA LYS A 71 -8.56 -11.09 8.77
C LYS A 71 -9.04 -9.67 9.04
N VAL A 72 -9.57 -9.00 8.03
CA VAL A 72 -10.21 -7.68 8.12
C VAL A 72 -11.54 -7.68 7.38
N SER A 73 -12.40 -6.70 7.67
CA SER A 73 -13.76 -6.61 7.09
C SER A 73 -13.74 -6.33 5.58
N GLY A 74 -12.79 -5.51 5.14
CA GLY A 74 -12.77 -4.95 3.80
C GLY A 74 -13.74 -3.77 3.61
N GLU A 75 -14.39 -3.32 4.68
CA GLU A 75 -15.30 -2.17 4.69
C GLU A 75 -14.63 -1.02 5.44
N ASP A 76 -14.27 0.03 4.70
CA ASP A 76 -13.68 1.26 5.23
C ASP A 76 -12.50 1.01 6.20
N VAL A 77 -11.60 0.12 5.81
CA VAL A 77 -10.46 -0.27 6.65
C VAL A 77 -9.46 0.88 6.75
N ALA A 78 -9.21 1.34 7.96
CA ALA A 78 -8.19 2.34 8.25
C ALA A 78 -6.79 1.72 8.19
N VAL A 79 -5.89 2.33 7.43
CA VAL A 79 -4.51 1.90 7.27
C VAL A 79 -3.58 3.01 7.73
N ALA A 80 -2.95 2.81 8.89
CA ALA A 80 -1.92 3.71 9.39
C ALA A 80 -0.61 3.43 8.67
N VAL A 81 -0.10 4.43 7.97
CA VAL A 81 1.19 4.40 7.25
C VAL A 81 2.09 5.53 7.78
N PRO A 82 3.42 5.51 7.54
CA PRO A 82 4.30 6.57 8.02
C PRO A 82 3.88 7.99 7.62
N GLY A 83 3.22 8.14 6.46
CA GLY A 83 2.73 9.42 5.95
C GLY A 83 1.38 9.88 6.48
N GLY A 84 0.68 9.05 7.27
CA GLY A 84 -0.65 9.38 7.83
C GLY A 84 -1.61 8.21 7.85
N GLU A 85 -2.89 8.45 7.56
CA GLU A 85 -3.91 7.43 7.49
C GLU A 85 -4.56 7.41 6.10
N LEU A 86 -4.65 6.21 5.55
CA LEU A 86 -5.42 5.90 4.33
C LEU A 86 -6.63 5.05 4.71
N ARG A 87 -7.62 5.01 3.84
CA ARG A 87 -8.79 4.15 4.02
C ARG A 87 -9.05 3.35 2.77
N VAL A 88 -9.38 2.07 2.94
CA VAL A 88 -9.61 1.15 1.82
C VAL A 88 -10.94 0.44 1.99
N THR A 89 -11.72 0.44 0.91
CA THR A 89 -12.95 -0.35 0.81
C THR A 89 -12.84 -1.32 -0.35
N ILE A 90 -13.16 -2.58 -0.07
CA ILE A 90 -13.23 -3.66 -1.06
C ILE A 90 -14.68 -3.84 -1.47
N ASP A 91 -14.98 -3.41 -2.68
CA ASP A 91 -16.32 -3.57 -3.28
C ASP A 91 -16.52 -5.01 -3.77
N ARG A 92 -17.56 -5.66 -3.28
CA ARG A 92 -17.90 -7.05 -3.59
C ARG A 92 -19.30 -7.17 -4.18
N ASP A 93 -19.44 -8.07 -5.14
CA ASP A 93 -20.72 -8.47 -5.67
C ASP A 93 -20.76 -10.00 -5.80
N ASN A 94 -21.74 -10.62 -5.13
CA ASN A 94 -21.92 -12.08 -5.13
C ASN A 94 -20.62 -12.88 -4.83
N GLY A 95 -19.79 -12.38 -3.90
CA GLY A 95 -18.53 -13.01 -3.53
C GLY A 95 -17.33 -12.67 -4.44
N SER A 96 -17.56 -11.99 -5.55
CA SER A 96 -16.50 -11.51 -6.44
C SER A 96 -16.06 -10.10 -6.07
N ILE A 97 -14.76 -9.83 -6.16
CA ILE A 97 -14.22 -8.49 -6.00
C ILE A 97 -14.49 -7.68 -7.26
N ARG A 98 -15.11 -6.51 -7.13
CA ARG A 98 -15.35 -5.57 -8.24
C ARG A 98 -14.35 -4.44 -8.27
N ASN A 99 -14.19 -3.75 -7.15
CA ASN A 99 -13.30 -2.59 -7.05
C ASN A 99 -12.56 -2.57 -5.74
N ILE A 100 -11.47 -1.83 -5.72
CA ILE A 100 -10.73 -1.43 -4.53
C ILE A 100 -10.72 0.09 -4.51
N TRP A 101 -11.35 0.67 -3.51
CA TRP A 101 -11.38 2.12 -3.32
C TRP A 101 -10.33 2.51 -2.31
N LEU A 102 -9.46 3.43 -2.69
CA LEU A 102 -8.46 4.05 -1.82
C LEU A 102 -8.85 5.50 -1.58
N THR A 103 -8.96 5.89 -0.33
CA THR A 103 -9.23 7.25 0.10
C THR A 103 -8.10 7.76 0.99
N GLY A 104 -7.66 8.98 0.75
CA GLY A 104 -6.63 9.64 1.56
C GLY A 104 -6.75 11.15 1.52
N PRO A 105 -6.12 11.87 2.47
CA PRO A 105 -6.10 13.32 2.47
C PRO A 105 -5.30 13.85 1.29
N THR A 106 -5.74 14.96 0.72
CA THR A 106 -5.06 15.65 -0.37
C THR A 106 -5.02 17.15 -0.11
N ASN A 107 -3.97 17.80 -0.60
CA ASN A 107 -3.82 19.25 -0.59
C ASN A 107 -3.42 19.74 -1.97
N ILE A 108 -4.01 20.84 -2.43
CA ILE A 108 -3.53 21.57 -3.61
C ILE A 108 -2.36 22.42 -3.15
N VAL A 109 -1.16 22.11 -3.61
CA VAL A 109 0.08 22.79 -3.22
C VAL A 109 0.41 23.94 -4.18
N CYS A 110 0.02 23.79 -5.47
CA CYS A 110 0.22 24.82 -6.49
C CYS A 110 -0.74 24.59 -7.65
N GLU A 111 -0.95 25.63 -8.43
CA GLU A 111 -1.63 25.62 -9.73
C GLU A 111 -0.69 26.20 -10.77
N GLY A 112 -0.75 25.71 -11.99
CA GLY A 112 0.10 26.19 -13.09
C GLY A 112 -0.41 25.74 -14.45
N GLU A 113 0.15 26.34 -15.49
CA GLU A 113 -0.12 25.98 -16.87
C GLU A 113 1.08 25.20 -17.44
N VAL A 114 0.79 24.09 -18.12
CA VAL A 114 1.77 23.38 -18.93
C VAL A 114 1.67 23.84 -20.36
N ARG A 115 2.74 24.44 -20.90
CA ARG A 115 2.81 24.80 -22.33
C ARG A 115 3.37 23.60 -23.07
N ASP A 116 2.59 23.16 -24.06
CA ASP A 116 2.96 22.04 -24.93
C ASP A 116 3.81 22.55 -26.09
N GLU A 117 5.04 22.94 -25.81
CA GLU A 117 5.97 23.35 -26.88
C GLU A 117 6.73 22.14 -27.49
N ASP A 118 6.88 21.02 -26.74
CA ASP A 118 7.61 19.81 -27.18
C ASP A 118 7.06 18.49 -26.59
N LEU A 119 5.85 18.50 -26.04
CA LEU A 119 5.18 17.29 -25.55
C LEU A 119 4.48 16.55 -26.71
N HIS A 120 5.17 15.60 -27.27
CA HIS A 120 4.56 14.60 -28.15
C HIS A 120 3.94 13.49 -27.28
N ILE A 121 2.64 13.57 -27.02
CA ILE A 121 1.86 12.53 -26.36
C ILE A 121 1.30 11.56 -27.41
#